data_3a163ad2a05c458f0758fd1ccd09d568
#
_entry.id   3a163ad2a05c458f0758fd1ccd09d568
#
_cell.length_a   1.000
_cell.length_b   1.000
_cell.length_c   1.000
_cell.angle_alpha   90.00
_cell.angle_beta   90.00
_cell.angle_gamma   90.00
#
_symmetry.space_group_name_H-M   'P 1'
#
loop_
_entity.id
_entity.type
_entity.pdbx_description
1 polymer ?
#
loop_
_entity_poly.entity_id
_entity_poly.type
_entity_poly.pdbx_seq_one_letter_code
_entity_poly.pdbx_strand_id
1 'polypeptide(L)'
;MNVKILYGCQKREEIKILFSEYTKMLMEKDASIKGYLALQNYDEEIKHLEKKYGIPDGRLYLLYCDEKAAGCIGLRKINDQLCEMKRLYIRPKFRGKKLGEFLIEKIITEAREIGYSHILLDTLPFLPNAIHLYKKFGFYEIERYNDNPMDTAIYMKLDL
;
A
#
# COMPACT_ATOMS: atom_id res chain seq x y z
N MET A 1 1.21 14.45 19.37
CA MET A 1 1.62 13.31 18.48
C MET A 1 2.54 13.86 17.39
N ASN A 2 3.77 13.36 17.35
CA ASN A 2 4.77 13.78 16.36
C ASN A 2 4.81 12.75 15.21
N VAL A 3 4.41 13.16 14.02
CA VAL A 3 4.36 12.28 12.84
C VAL A 3 5.47 12.68 11.87
N LYS A 4 6.25 11.70 11.41
CA LYS A 4 7.33 11.91 10.46
C LYS A 4 7.24 10.85 9.36
N ILE A 5 7.46 11.28 8.11
CA ILE A 5 7.52 10.38 6.95
C ILE A 5 8.95 10.36 6.40
N LEU A 6 9.45 9.16 6.10
CA LEU A 6 10.74 8.95 5.47
C LEU A 6 10.57 8.06 4.22
N TYR A 7 11.48 8.20 3.26
CA TYR A 7 11.54 7.29 2.11
C TYR A 7 11.93 5.89 2.59
N GLY A 8 11.03 4.93 2.38
CA GLY A 8 11.20 3.57 2.88
C GLY A 8 12.31 2.79 2.20
N CYS A 9 12.63 3.10 0.94
CA CYS A 9 13.72 2.42 0.24
C CYS A 9 15.07 2.58 0.94
N GLN A 10 15.24 3.65 1.72
CA GLN A 10 16.45 3.91 2.52
C GLN A 10 16.41 3.24 3.89
N LYS A 11 15.30 2.62 4.24
CA LYS A 11 15.03 2.00 5.54
C LYS A 11 14.56 0.56 5.36
N ARG A 12 15.31 -0.20 4.58
CA ARG A 12 14.93 -1.56 4.16
C ARG A 12 14.56 -2.48 5.33
N GLU A 13 15.35 -2.47 6.41
CA GLU A 13 15.10 -3.38 7.54
C GLU A 13 13.77 -3.09 8.23
N GLU A 14 13.45 -1.81 8.41
CA GLU A 14 12.17 -1.42 9.03
C GLU A 14 11.00 -1.70 8.11
N ILE A 15 11.14 -1.46 6.81
CA ILE A 15 10.12 -1.81 5.81
C ILE A 15 9.90 -3.32 5.78
N LYS A 16 10.97 -4.10 5.81
CA LYS A 16 10.88 -5.56 5.82
C LYS A 16 10.06 -6.06 7.02
N ILE A 17 10.29 -5.48 8.20
CA ILE A 17 9.53 -5.82 9.39
C ILE A 17 8.05 -5.49 9.21
N LEU A 18 7.73 -4.29 8.74
CA LEU A 18 6.33 -3.87 8.52
C LEU A 18 5.64 -4.71 7.46
N PHE A 19 6.31 -4.99 6.35
CA PHE A 19 5.76 -5.85 5.30
C PHE A 19 5.51 -7.27 5.83
N SER A 20 6.40 -7.79 6.65
CA SER A 20 6.23 -9.11 7.27
C SER A 20 5.03 -9.15 8.21
N GLU A 21 4.84 -8.11 9.01
CA GLU A 21 3.67 -7.98 9.88
C GLU A 21 2.39 -7.92 9.07
N TYR A 22 2.38 -7.14 7.99
CA TYR A 22 1.23 -7.00 7.12
C TYR A 22 0.85 -8.33 6.47
N THR A 23 1.82 -9.01 5.85
CA THR A 23 1.56 -10.29 5.18
C THR A 23 1.15 -11.37 6.15
N LYS A 24 1.73 -11.39 7.35
CA LYS A 24 1.32 -12.32 8.42
C LYS A 24 -0.14 -12.10 8.82
N MET A 25 -0.54 -10.86 8.99
CA MET A 25 -1.91 -10.50 9.30
C MET A 25 -2.87 -10.97 8.20
N LEU A 26 -2.51 -10.77 6.94
CA LEU A 26 -3.32 -11.26 5.82
C LEU A 26 -3.43 -12.79 5.81
N MET A 27 -2.33 -13.50 6.03
CA MET A 27 -2.32 -14.96 6.05
C MET A 27 -3.13 -15.54 7.22
N GLU A 28 -3.18 -14.84 8.34
CA GLU A 28 -4.02 -15.24 9.48
C GLU A 28 -5.50 -15.13 9.14
N LYS A 29 -5.87 -14.18 8.27
CA LYS A 29 -7.26 -14.02 7.82
C LYS A 29 -7.61 -15.02 6.71
N ASP A 30 -6.67 -15.33 5.81
CA ASP A 30 -6.89 -16.25 4.71
C ASP A 30 -5.54 -16.86 4.27
N ALA A 31 -5.37 -18.15 4.51
CA ALA A 31 -4.11 -18.85 4.21
C ALA A 31 -3.77 -18.88 2.71
N SER A 32 -4.75 -18.71 1.82
CA SER A 32 -4.50 -18.72 0.37
C SER A 32 -3.73 -17.49 -0.10
N ILE A 33 -3.60 -16.46 0.72
CA ILE A 33 -2.78 -15.26 0.45
C ILE A 33 -1.32 -15.64 0.16
N LYS A 34 -0.82 -16.71 0.73
CA LYS A 34 0.55 -17.17 0.48
C LYS A 34 0.82 -17.38 -1.01
N GLY A 35 -0.11 -18.00 -1.74
CA GLY A 35 0.00 -18.19 -3.17
C GLY A 35 -0.02 -16.86 -3.94
N TYR A 36 -0.86 -15.93 -3.52
CA TYR A 36 -0.92 -14.59 -4.10
C TYR A 36 0.40 -13.83 -3.94
N LEU A 37 1.01 -13.90 -2.76
CA LEU A 37 2.29 -13.24 -2.51
C LEU A 37 3.40 -13.85 -3.38
N ALA A 38 3.38 -15.17 -3.61
CA ALA A 38 4.32 -15.82 -4.51
C ALA A 38 4.18 -15.30 -5.94
N LEU A 39 2.94 -15.11 -6.42
CA LEU A 39 2.68 -14.52 -7.75
C LEU A 39 3.19 -13.10 -7.87
N GLN A 40 3.19 -12.33 -6.78
CA GLN A 40 3.71 -10.96 -6.76
C GLN A 40 5.23 -10.89 -6.68
N ASN A 41 5.94 -12.02 -6.61
CA ASN A 41 7.38 -12.03 -6.38
C ASN A 41 7.76 -11.25 -5.11
N TYR A 42 7.06 -11.52 -4.03
CA TYR A 42 7.22 -10.80 -2.76
C TYR A 42 8.67 -10.79 -2.26
N ASP A 43 9.37 -11.93 -2.35
CA ASP A 43 10.76 -12.02 -1.89
C ASP A 43 11.69 -11.12 -2.69
N GLU A 44 11.48 -11.01 -4.00
CA GLU A 44 12.25 -10.10 -4.85
C GLU A 44 11.89 -8.64 -4.55
N GLU A 45 10.63 -8.35 -4.25
CA GLU A 45 10.20 -7.00 -3.86
C GLU A 45 10.99 -6.53 -2.63
N ILE A 46 11.11 -7.38 -1.61
CA ILE A 46 11.85 -7.04 -0.38
C ILE A 46 13.34 -6.82 -0.67
N LYS A 47 13.93 -7.60 -1.57
CA LYS A 47 15.34 -7.46 -1.92
C LYS A 47 15.64 -6.20 -2.72
N HIS A 48 14.70 -5.75 -3.53
CA HIS A 48 14.90 -4.67 -4.51
C HIS A 48 13.75 -3.67 -4.46
N LEU A 49 13.52 -3.06 -3.30
CA LEU A 49 12.43 -2.12 -3.07
C LEU A 49 12.44 -0.95 -4.07
N GLU A 50 13.63 -0.45 -4.41
CA GLU A 50 13.80 0.66 -5.32
C GLU A 50 13.35 0.37 -6.75
N LYS A 51 13.38 -0.88 -7.18
CA LYS A 51 12.89 -1.29 -8.49
C LYS A 51 11.40 -1.05 -8.65
N LYS A 52 10.64 -1.32 -7.58
CA LYS A 52 9.19 -1.24 -7.59
C LYS A 52 8.68 0.12 -7.14
N TYR A 53 9.33 0.67 -6.11
CA TYR A 53 8.83 1.85 -5.41
C TYR A 53 9.75 3.07 -5.48
N GLY A 54 10.87 2.95 -6.19
CA GLY A 54 11.85 4.04 -6.24
C GLY A 54 11.37 5.26 -7.02
N ILE A 55 11.90 6.42 -6.65
CA ILE A 55 11.68 7.66 -7.40
C ILE A 55 12.37 7.54 -8.76
N PRO A 56 11.92 8.26 -9.80
CA PRO A 56 10.87 9.28 -9.77
C PRO A 56 9.44 8.75 -9.92
N ASP A 57 9.25 7.52 -10.38
CA ASP A 57 7.94 7.00 -10.77
C ASP A 57 7.15 6.41 -9.60
N GLY A 58 7.83 5.87 -8.61
CA GLY A 58 7.22 5.23 -7.45
C GLY A 58 7.45 6.01 -6.16
N ARG A 59 6.80 5.53 -5.10
CA ARG A 59 6.99 6.06 -3.75
C ARG A 59 6.87 4.91 -2.76
N LEU A 60 7.67 4.96 -1.71
CA LEU A 60 7.53 4.07 -0.57
C LEU A 60 7.79 4.92 0.67
N TYR A 61 6.78 5.02 1.54
CA TYR A 61 6.90 5.81 2.75
C TYR A 61 6.86 4.95 3.98
N LEU A 62 7.76 5.26 4.92
CA LEU A 62 7.78 4.74 6.27
C LEU A 62 7.30 5.86 7.19
N LEU A 63 6.26 5.57 7.98
CA LEU A 63 5.65 6.51 8.90
C LEU A 63 6.14 6.25 10.31
N TYR A 64 6.65 7.29 10.96
CA TYR A 64 6.96 7.26 12.38
C TYR A 64 5.93 8.08 13.14
N CYS A 65 5.56 7.57 14.32
CA CYS A 65 4.71 8.27 15.27
C CYS A 65 5.44 8.27 16.62
N ASP A 66 5.77 9.48 17.11
CA ASP A 66 6.55 9.64 18.33
C ASP A 66 7.84 8.79 18.31
N GLU A 67 8.58 8.88 17.21
CA GLU A 67 9.87 8.22 16.95
C GLU A 67 9.80 6.69 16.83
N LYS A 68 8.60 6.12 16.71
CA LYS A 68 8.41 4.68 16.52
C LYS A 68 7.82 4.41 15.16
N ALA A 69 8.32 3.40 14.47
CA ALA A 69 7.76 2.98 13.18
C ALA A 69 6.30 2.55 13.38
N ALA A 70 5.38 3.22 12.71
CA ALA A 70 3.95 3.04 12.89
C ALA A 70 3.27 2.41 11.69
N GLY A 71 3.80 2.62 10.48
CA GLY A 71 3.16 2.10 9.28
C GLY A 71 3.92 2.42 8.01
N CYS A 72 3.33 2.02 6.90
CA CYS A 72 3.92 2.20 5.57
C CYS A 72 2.85 2.27 4.49
N ILE A 73 3.25 2.73 3.30
CA ILE A 73 2.45 2.72 2.08
C ILE A 73 3.36 2.79 0.88
N GLY A 74 2.99 2.11 -0.21
CA GLY A 74 3.73 2.12 -1.46
C GLY A 74 2.89 2.56 -2.64
N LEU A 75 3.57 3.09 -3.65
CA LEU A 75 3.00 3.44 -4.95
C LEU A 75 3.96 2.96 -6.03
N ARG A 76 3.48 2.14 -6.96
CA ARG A 76 4.29 1.67 -8.06
C ARG A 76 3.70 2.10 -9.40
N LYS A 77 4.56 2.30 -10.39
CA LYS A 77 4.14 2.59 -11.76
C LYS A 77 3.58 1.32 -12.42
N ILE A 78 2.45 1.45 -13.09
CA ILE A 78 1.94 0.42 -14.02
C ILE A 78 2.32 0.82 -15.44
N ASN A 79 2.00 2.05 -15.84
CA ASN A 79 2.39 2.67 -17.11
C ASN A 79 2.40 4.19 -16.94
N ASP A 80 2.52 4.96 -18.02
CA ASP A 80 2.60 6.41 -17.92
C ASP A 80 1.32 7.07 -17.37
N GLN A 81 0.18 6.39 -17.45
CA GLN A 81 -1.12 6.90 -16.99
C GLN A 81 -1.56 6.34 -15.66
N LEU A 82 -1.10 5.14 -15.31
CA LEU A 82 -1.63 4.35 -14.20
C LEU A 82 -0.54 4.03 -13.19
N CYS A 83 -0.88 4.17 -11.92
CA CYS A 83 -0.07 3.66 -10.81
C CYS A 83 -0.93 2.81 -9.89
N GLU A 84 -0.31 2.10 -8.98
CA GLU A 84 -1.00 1.21 -8.06
C GLU A 84 -0.55 1.49 -6.62
N MET A 85 -1.53 1.69 -5.73
CA MET A 85 -1.30 1.82 -4.29
C MET A 85 -1.16 0.42 -3.70
N LYS A 86 -0.13 0.20 -2.90
CA LYS A 86 0.18 -1.10 -2.30
C LYS A 86 0.68 -0.96 -0.88
N ARG A 87 0.53 -2.03 -0.10
CA ARG A 87 1.19 -2.17 1.20
C ARG A 87 0.81 -1.12 2.23
N LEU A 88 -0.44 -0.64 2.18
CA LEU A 88 -0.94 0.22 3.26
C LEU A 88 -1.09 -0.60 4.53
N TYR A 89 -0.31 -0.27 5.54
CA TYR A 89 -0.35 -0.96 6.81
C TYR A 89 -0.06 0.00 7.96
N ILE A 90 -0.91 -0.04 8.98
CA ILE A 90 -0.69 0.68 10.23
C ILE A 90 -0.66 -0.36 11.35
N ARG A 91 0.39 -0.35 12.14
CA ARG A 91 0.51 -1.26 13.29
C ARG A 91 -0.67 -1.08 14.24
N PRO A 92 -1.20 -2.18 14.81
CA PRO A 92 -2.42 -2.12 15.63
C PRO A 92 -2.42 -1.05 16.72
N LYS A 93 -1.30 -0.88 17.42
CA LYS A 93 -1.25 0.08 18.54
C LYS A 93 -1.27 1.55 18.09
N PHE A 94 -1.10 1.81 16.80
CA PHE A 94 -1.17 3.16 16.26
C PHE A 94 -2.47 3.43 15.50
N ARG A 95 -3.40 2.48 15.46
CA ARG A 95 -4.70 2.65 14.81
C ARG A 95 -5.59 3.62 15.60
N GLY A 96 -6.59 4.18 14.90
CA GLY A 96 -7.50 5.14 15.51
C GLY A 96 -6.94 6.56 15.61
N LYS A 97 -5.81 6.85 15.00
CA LYS A 97 -5.14 8.16 15.03
C LYS A 97 -5.11 8.83 13.65
N LYS A 98 -5.91 8.34 12.71
CA LYS A 98 -6.02 8.84 11.33
C LYS A 98 -4.70 8.76 10.53
N LEU A 99 -3.80 7.87 10.91
CA LEU A 99 -2.52 7.73 10.21
C LEU A 99 -2.68 7.10 8.82
N GLY A 100 -3.64 6.19 8.66
CA GLY A 100 -3.98 5.62 7.34
C GLY A 100 -4.47 6.69 6.39
N GLU A 101 -5.35 7.56 6.83
CA GLU A 101 -5.81 8.71 6.03
C GLU A 101 -4.64 9.58 5.60
N PHE A 102 -3.76 9.88 6.53
CA PHE A 102 -2.57 10.70 6.27
C PHE A 102 -1.71 10.10 5.17
N LEU A 103 -1.46 8.79 5.22
CA LEU A 103 -0.67 8.10 4.20
C LEU A 103 -1.37 8.07 2.83
N ILE A 104 -2.66 7.78 2.80
CA ILE A 104 -3.43 7.76 1.54
C ILE A 104 -3.42 9.15 0.90
N GLU A 105 -3.67 10.19 1.68
CA GLU A 105 -3.64 11.57 1.18
C GLU A 105 -2.27 11.93 0.61
N LYS A 106 -1.20 11.53 1.29
CA LYS A 106 0.17 11.75 0.83
C LYS A 106 0.41 11.08 -0.53
N ILE A 107 -0.01 9.83 -0.69
CA ILE A 107 0.14 9.09 -1.94
C ILE A 107 -0.67 9.71 -3.07
N ILE A 108 -1.89 10.14 -2.80
CA ILE A 108 -2.74 10.80 -3.81
C ILE A 108 -2.07 12.08 -4.31
N THR A 109 -1.57 12.90 -3.39
CA THR A 109 -0.85 14.14 -3.73
C THR A 109 0.37 13.85 -4.59
N GLU A 110 1.18 12.88 -4.19
CA GLU A 110 2.38 12.48 -4.94
C GLU A 110 2.03 11.96 -6.34
N ALA A 111 1.00 11.13 -6.45
CA ALA A 111 0.57 10.58 -7.74
C ALA A 111 0.16 11.70 -8.71
N ARG A 112 -0.55 12.71 -8.21
CA ARG A 112 -0.91 13.88 -9.03
C ARG A 112 0.32 14.65 -9.48
N GLU A 113 1.27 14.88 -8.59
CA GLU A 113 2.50 15.62 -8.90
C GLU A 113 3.38 14.88 -9.91
N ILE A 114 3.44 13.54 -9.81
CA ILE A 114 4.17 12.73 -10.79
C ILE A 114 3.51 12.82 -12.17
N GLY A 115 2.19 12.97 -12.23
CA GLY A 115 1.46 13.13 -13.48
C GLY A 115 0.60 11.94 -13.86
N TYR A 116 0.33 11.00 -12.95
CA TYR A 116 -0.57 9.89 -13.21
C TYR A 116 -2.01 10.37 -13.37
N SER A 117 -2.77 9.67 -14.20
CA SER A 117 -4.21 9.94 -14.40
C SER A 117 -5.08 9.20 -13.41
N HIS A 118 -4.66 8.03 -12.97
CA HIS A 118 -5.45 7.15 -12.09
C HIS A 118 -4.57 6.37 -11.13
N ILE A 119 -5.12 6.08 -9.94
CA ILE A 119 -4.54 5.12 -9.00
C ILE A 119 -5.44 3.89 -8.96
N LEU A 120 -4.86 2.72 -9.12
CA LEU A 120 -5.53 1.43 -8.97
C LEU A 120 -5.12 0.79 -7.65
N LEU A 121 -5.98 -0.08 -7.13
CA LEU A 121 -5.63 -0.95 -6.00
C LEU A 121 -6.49 -2.22 -6.04
N ASP A 122 -5.99 -3.28 -5.40
CA ASP A 122 -6.81 -4.42 -5.04
C ASP A 122 -6.81 -4.58 -3.52
N THR A 123 -7.92 -5.06 -2.99
CA THR A 123 -8.10 -5.25 -1.55
C THR A 123 -8.98 -6.46 -1.30
N LEU A 124 -9.25 -6.75 -0.04
CA LEU A 124 -9.98 -7.95 0.35
C LEU A 124 -11.13 -7.58 1.31
N PRO A 125 -12.26 -8.34 1.24
CA PRO A 125 -13.45 -8.01 2.05
C PRO A 125 -13.21 -7.97 3.55
N PHE A 126 -12.20 -8.72 4.03
CA PHE A 126 -11.90 -8.75 5.47
C PHE A 126 -11.06 -7.55 5.93
N LEU A 127 -10.91 -6.52 5.09
CA LEU A 127 -10.26 -5.26 5.42
C LEU A 127 -11.27 -4.11 5.31
N PRO A 128 -12.37 -4.14 6.09
CA PRO A 128 -13.45 -3.16 5.91
C PRO A 128 -13.04 -1.72 6.22
N ASN A 129 -12.13 -1.51 7.16
CA ASN A 129 -11.68 -0.16 7.50
C ASN A 129 -10.88 0.47 6.35
N ALA A 130 -10.04 -0.33 5.69
CA ALA A 130 -9.28 0.14 4.53
C ALA A 130 -10.23 0.50 3.38
N ILE A 131 -11.20 -0.38 3.09
CA ILE A 131 -12.20 -0.14 2.03
C ILE A 131 -12.98 1.14 2.30
N HIS A 132 -13.39 1.36 3.55
CA HIS A 132 -14.10 2.58 3.95
C HIS A 132 -13.25 3.82 3.66
N LEU A 133 -11.97 3.80 4.00
CA LEU A 133 -11.05 4.90 3.73
C LEU A 133 -10.88 5.13 2.23
N TYR A 134 -10.72 4.08 1.43
CA TYR A 134 -10.59 4.23 -0.01
C TYR A 134 -11.81 4.93 -0.61
N LYS A 135 -13.01 4.50 -0.22
CA LYS A 135 -14.26 5.12 -0.68
C LYS A 135 -14.36 6.58 -0.24
N LYS A 136 -13.92 6.88 0.97
CA LYS A 136 -13.90 8.26 1.49
C LYS A 136 -13.06 9.19 0.61
N PHE A 137 -11.94 8.69 0.08
CA PHE A 137 -11.08 9.47 -0.80
C PHE A 137 -11.53 9.49 -2.26
N GLY A 138 -12.62 8.80 -2.59
CA GLY A 138 -13.18 8.82 -3.94
C GLY A 138 -12.87 7.61 -4.78
N PHE A 139 -12.22 6.58 -4.23
CA PHE A 139 -12.04 5.32 -4.95
C PHE A 139 -13.39 4.64 -5.16
N TYR A 140 -13.58 4.05 -6.34
CA TYR A 140 -14.78 3.30 -6.70
C TYR A 140 -14.41 1.92 -7.24
N GLU A 141 -15.32 0.96 -7.12
CA GLU A 141 -15.08 -0.40 -7.59
C GLU A 141 -15.00 -0.45 -9.10
N ILE A 142 -14.08 -1.27 -9.60
CA ILE A 142 -13.88 -1.56 -11.02
C ILE A 142 -13.79 -3.08 -11.22
N GLU A 143 -13.76 -3.51 -12.48
CA GLU A 143 -13.54 -4.91 -12.83
C GLU A 143 -12.08 -5.30 -12.56
N ARG A 144 -11.83 -6.60 -12.53
CA ARG A 144 -10.49 -7.17 -12.38
C ARG A 144 -9.52 -6.55 -13.39
N TYR A 145 -8.35 -6.14 -12.91
CA TYR A 145 -7.28 -5.61 -13.77
C TYR A 145 -5.97 -6.40 -13.64
N ASN A 146 -5.90 -7.38 -12.74
CA ASN A 146 -4.68 -8.18 -12.52
C ASN A 146 -5.04 -9.64 -12.26
N ASP A 147 -4.01 -10.49 -12.10
CA ASP A 147 -4.16 -11.93 -11.93
C ASP A 147 -4.25 -12.35 -10.46
N ASN A 148 -4.84 -11.53 -9.60
CA ASN A 148 -5.04 -11.88 -8.20
C ASN A 148 -5.83 -13.20 -8.10
N PRO A 149 -5.27 -14.27 -7.48
CA PRO A 149 -5.95 -15.56 -7.40
C PRO A 149 -7.10 -15.60 -6.40
N MET A 150 -7.26 -14.54 -5.60
CA MET A 150 -8.34 -14.47 -4.61
C MET A 150 -9.66 -14.11 -5.31
N ASP A 151 -10.62 -15.05 -5.34
CA ASP A 151 -11.93 -14.84 -5.95
C ASP A 151 -12.69 -13.69 -5.31
N THR A 152 -12.42 -13.41 -4.05
CA THR A 152 -13.08 -12.34 -3.28
C THR A 152 -12.42 -10.98 -3.43
N ALA A 153 -11.32 -10.86 -4.18
CA ALA A 153 -10.60 -9.60 -4.34
C ALA A 153 -11.51 -8.51 -4.89
N ILE A 154 -11.38 -7.31 -4.33
CA ILE A 154 -12.10 -6.11 -4.73
C ILE A 154 -11.10 -5.19 -5.42
N TYR A 155 -11.45 -4.70 -6.60
CA TYR A 155 -10.60 -3.83 -7.40
C TYR A 155 -11.18 -2.42 -7.39
N MET A 156 -10.33 -1.44 -7.17
CA MET A 156 -10.79 -0.04 -7.05
C MET A 156 -9.87 0.90 -7.83
N LYS A 157 -10.42 2.06 -8.17
CA LYS A 157 -9.73 3.08 -8.96
C LYS A 157 -10.10 4.46 -8.45
N LEU A 158 -9.12 5.36 -8.48
CA LEU A 158 -9.32 6.78 -8.21
C LEU A 158 -8.90 7.58 -9.43
N ASP A 159 -9.77 8.47 -9.88
CA ASP A 159 -9.46 9.43 -10.95
C ASP A 159 -8.72 10.62 -10.33
N LEU A 160 -7.55 10.95 -10.86
CA LEU A 160 -6.72 12.05 -10.36
C LEU A 160 -6.99 13.40 -11.14
#